data_297219d7ae775608a8c707b740582cd3
#
_entry.id   297219d7ae775608a8c707b740582cd3
#
_cell.length_a   1.000
_cell.length_b   1.000
_cell.length_c   1.000
_cell.angle_alpha   90.00
_cell.angle_beta   90.00
_cell.angle_gamma   90.00
#
_symmetry.space_group_name_H-M   'P 1'
#
loop_
_entity.id
_entity.type
_entity.pdbx_description
1 polymer ?
#
loop_
_entity_poly.entity_id
_entity_poly.type
_entity_poly.pdbx_seq_one_letter_code
_entity_poly.pdbx_strand_id
1 'polypeptide(L)'
;MPLVGGFGQAVITPELPVMLAGFGERHEPAAEVHDDLEVRALYLGDDEGGAGVCLLVCDLLGMSTSFAMPVREAVADLLGLPLAAVLSASTHTHSGPSCIAGSEAVGWPTPPRYRDVLVAGCGEAAVRARQRAAPACLAYRRADLPDGLSVNRRGLPYSPWLALLDVRAEGGEGSGERIGLLANLAVHPVALGPQCLAVSADWVGPFRSALEASLGGTAVMLSGALGDVNPRHVHRQYNLCAADGFAEADELAQELAQAVAAEVGEAEPLDGALDVLRSEPVDAPVGQTLLGSMAGAATMRADLVEWSLAGVRLVSVPGEAFHAFGKAVEASRQAPVLLAGLAPVWLGYLPVPFAEGYEESMSYGEPFV
;
A
#
# COMPACT_ATOMS: atom_id res chain seq x y z
N MET A 1 24.47 -3.21 -15.32
CA MET A 1 25.10 -2.65 -14.09
C MET A 1 24.57 -3.45 -12.92
N PRO A 2 25.37 -3.72 -11.88
CA PRO A 2 24.89 -4.43 -10.70
C PRO A 2 23.70 -3.69 -10.06
N LEU A 3 22.69 -4.44 -9.70
CA LEU A 3 21.53 -3.92 -8.99
C LEU A 3 21.90 -3.73 -7.50
N VAL A 4 21.48 -2.63 -6.91
CA VAL A 4 21.50 -2.44 -5.45
C VAL A 4 20.09 -2.32 -4.93
N GLY A 5 19.85 -2.89 -3.74
CA GLY A 5 18.56 -2.84 -3.07
C GLY A 5 18.70 -2.51 -1.59
N GLY A 6 17.79 -1.72 -1.08
CA GLY A 6 17.75 -1.36 0.35
C GLY A 6 16.37 -0.99 0.83
N PHE A 7 16.17 -1.16 2.13
CA PHE A 7 14.92 -0.87 2.82
C PHE A 7 15.14 0.11 3.97
N GLY A 8 14.13 0.93 4.22
CA GLY A 8 14.11 1.88 5.32
C GLY A 8 12.71 2.05 5.88
N GLN A 9 12.64 2.53 7.11
CA GLN A 9 11.37 2.79 7.79
C GLN A 9 11.48 3.99 8.71
N ALA A 10 10.35 4.67 8.93
CA ALA A 10 10.22 5.76 9.89
C ALA A 10 8.80 5.79 10.46
N VAL A 11 8.66 6.28 11.67
CA VAL A 11 7.36 6.45 12.33
C VAL A 11 6.67 7.70 11.79
N ILE A 12 5.36 7.56 11.50
CA ILE A 12 4.47 8.63 11.06
C ILE A 12 3.22 8.74 11.93
N THR A 13 3.25 8.20 13.16
CA THR A 13 2.15 8.27 14.11
C THR A 13 1.77 9.72 14.41
N PRO A 14 0.47 10.09 14.34
CA PRO A 14 0.03 11.46 14.65
C PRO A 14 0.06 11.75 16.14
N GLU A 15 0.08 13.05 16.49
CA GLU A 15 -0.21 13.47 17.87
C GLU A 15 -1.67 13.18 18.22
N LEU A 16 -1.92 12.80 19.49
CA LEU A 16 -3.25 12.56 20.03
C LEU A 16 -3.84 13.79 20.73
N PRO A 17 -5.17 13.94 20.79
CA PRO A 17 -6.19 13.08 20.17
C PRO A 17 -6.32 13.30 18.66
N VAL A 18 -6.73 12.26 17.91
CA VAL A 18 -6.86 12.31 16.46
C VAL A 18 -8.12 11.59 15.96
N MET A 19 -8.83 12.17 14.99
CA MET A 19 -9.91 11.48 14.29
C MET A 19 -9.31 10.45 13.32
N LEU A 20 -9.82 9.22 13.41
CA LEU A 20 -9.39 8.13 12.52
C LEU A 20 -10.27 8.11 11.26
N ALA A 21 -9.64 7.97 10.11
CA ALA A 21 -10.33 7.85 8.81
C ALA A 21 -10.81 6.41 8.54
N GLY A 22 -11.70 6.25 7.57
CA GLY A 22 -12.11 4.97 7.00
C GLY A 22 -13.51 4.51 7.38
N PHE A 23 -14.00 4.81 8.57
CA PHE A 23 -15.36 4.47 8.99
C PHE A 23 -16.18 5.73 9.29
N GLY A 24 -17.28 5.91 8.54
CA GLY A 24 -18.18 7.05 8.71
C GLY A 24 -18.93 7.05 10.04
N GLU A 25 -19.01 5.92 10.72
CA GLU A 25 -19.66 5.76 12.03
C GLU A 25 -18.82 6.27 13.21
N ARG A 26 -17.55 6.58 12.99
CA ARG A 26 -16.69 7.15 14.03
C ARG A 26 -16.94 8.64 14.21
N HIS A 27 -17.31 8.99 15.44
CA HIS A 27 -17.60 10.39 15.84
C HIS A 27 -16.71 10.86 16.98
N GLU A 28 -15.88 9.97 17.52
CA GLU A 28 -14.95 10.25 18.63
C GLU A 28 -13.50 10.09 18.17
N PRO A 29 -12.58 10.95 18.64
CA PRO A 29 -11.19 10.83 18.34
C PRO A 29 -10.54 9.65 19.09
N ALA A 30 -9.51 9.05 18.47
CA ALA A 30 -8.60 8.15 19.16
C ALA A 30 -7.81 8.91 20.22
N ALA A 31 -7.67 8.32 21.40
CA ALA A 31 -6.95 8.87 22.55
C ALA A 31 -5.74 8.00 22.93
N GLU A 32 -5.48 6.92 22.21
CA GLU A 32 -4.36 6.01 22.42
C GLU A 32 -3.74 5.54 21.11
N VAL A 33 -2.50 5.09 21.19
CA VAL A 33 -1.77 4.41 20.13
C VAL A 33 -1.60 2.96 20.57
N HIS A 34 -2.13 2.02 19.79
CA HIS A 34 -1.89 0.60 20.01
C HIS A 34 -0.54 0.19 19.42
N ASP A 35 -0.30 0.58 18.18
CA ASP A 35 0.97 0.38 17.48
C ASP A 35 1.26 1.59 16.59
N ASP A 36 2.55 1.86 16.37
CA ASP A 36 2.99 2.98 15.56
C ASP A 36 2.59 2.80 14.10
N LEU A 37 2.16 3.89 13.48
CA LEU A 37 2.04 3.97 12.03
C LEU A 37 3.44 4.24 11.44
N GLU A 38 3.78 3.49 10.41
CA GLU A 38 5.07 3.61 9.75
C GLU A 38 4.91 3.98 8.27
N VAL A 39 5.94 4.58 7.73
CA VAL A 39 6.26 4.52 6.31
C VAL A 39 7.41 3.53 6.12
N ARG A 40 7.25 2.65 5.15
CA ARG A 40 8.31 1.72 4.74
C ARG A 40 8.71 1.99 3.31
N ALA A 41 10.02 2.07 3.06
CA ALA A 41 10.59 2.41 1.78
C ALA A 41 11.38 1.22 1.21
N LEU A 42 11.22 0.99 -0.09
CA LEU A 42 12.08 0.14 -0.91
C LEU A 42 12.80 1.04 -1.91
N TYR A 43 14.13 1.05 -1.87
CA TYR A 43 14.98 1.64 -2.90
C TYR A 43 15.62 0.52 -3.73
N LEU A 44 15.49 0.62 -5.04
CA LEU A 44 16.24 -0.18 -6.00
C LEU A 44 16.97 0.75 -6.94
N GLY A 45 18.23 0.50 -7.23
CA GLY A 45 19.04 1.35 -8.10
C GLY A 45 20.22 0.61 -8.72
N ASP A 46 21.00 1.35 -9.48
CA ASP A 46 22.32 0.89 -9.91
C ASP A 46 23.39 1.29 -8.88
N ASP A 47 24.53 0.61 -8.88
CA ASP A 47 25.63 0.86 -7.96
C ASP A 47 26.37 2.19 -8.27
N GLU A 48 26.20 2.73 -9.48
CA GLU A 48 26.76 4.03 -9.89
C GLU A 48 25.88 5.21 -9.47
N GLY A 49 24.66 4.94 -8.97
CA GLY A 49 23.71 5.96 -8.50
C GLY A 49 23.05 6.78 -9.61
N GLY A 50 23.10 6.30 -10.86
CA GLY A 50 22.56 7.00 -12.03
C GLY A 50 21.09 6.72 -12.30
N ALA A 51 20.62 5.52 -12.00
CA ALA A 51 19.23 5.13 -12.16
C ALA A 51 18.71 4.47 -10.88
N GLY A 52 17.45 4.70 -10.55
CA GLY A 52 16.83 4.07 -9.38
C GLY A 52 15.37 4.43 -9.25
N VAL A 53 14.68 3.65 -8.43
CA VAL A 53 13.28 3.86 -8.05
C VAL A 53 13.12 3.78 -6.53
N CYS A 54 12.16 4.52 -5.99
CA CYS A 54 11.83 4.50 -4.58
C CYS A 54 10.33 4.33 -4.39
N LEU A 55 9.92 3.21 -3.79
CA LEU A 55 8.55 2.94 -3.37
C LEU A 55 8.42 3.26 -1.88
N LEU A 56 7.42 4.06 -1.54
CA LEU A 56 7.03 4.43 -0.18
C LEU A 56 5.65 3.82 0.10
N VAL A 57 5.51 3.06 1.16
CA VAL A 57 4.22 2.53 1.61
C VAL A 57 3.93 3.04 3.01
N CYS A 58 2.87 3.85 3.15
CA CYS A 58 2.48 4.52 4.39
C CYS A 58 1.29 3.81 5.05
N ASP A 59 1.30 3.67 6.37
CA ASP A 59 0.16 3.16 7.14
C ASP A 59 -0.92 4.25 7.26
N LEU A 60 -1.62 4.48 6.16
CA LEU A 60 -2.70 5.45 5.99
C LEU A 60 -3.84 4.84 5.20
N LEU A 61 -5.04 5.38 5.34
CA LEU A 61 -6.19 5.02 4.50
C LEU A 61 -5.88 5.27 3.02
N GLY A 62 -5.33 6.42 2.71
CA GLY A 62 -4.98 6.88 1.38
C GLY A 62 -4.47 8.31 1.43
N MET A 63 -3.90 8.77 0.33
CA MET A 63 -3.41 10.14 0.18
C MET A 63 -4.06 10.82 -1.01
N SER A 64 -4.59 12.02 -0.82
CA SER A 64 -4.94 12.90 -1.94
C SER A 64 -3.68 13.52 -2.55
N THR A 65 -3.80 14.08 -3.75
CA THR A 65 -2.69 14.74 -4.46
C THR A 65 -1.97 15.79 -3.60
N SER A 66 -2.72 16.52 -2.74
CA SER A 66 -2.16 17.56 -1.85
C SER A 66 -1.24 17.01 -0.75
N PHE A 67 -1.24 15.70 -0.50
CA PHE A 67 -0.34 14.99 0.42
C PHE A 67 0.70 14.17 -0.34
N ALA A 68 0.29 13.44 -1.36
CA ALA A 68 1.18 12.56 -2.13
C ALA A 68 2.25 13.34 -2.91
N MET A 69 1.88 14.46 -3.55
CA MET A 69 2.85 15.24 -4.34
C MET A 69 3.99 15.83 -3.50
N PRO A 70 3.74 16.55 -2.38
CA PRO A 70 4.83 17.06 -1.53
C PRO A 70 5.75 15.95 -1.01
N VAL A 71 5.21 14.77 -0.69
CA VAL A 71 6.00 13.59 -0.28
C VAL A 71 6.92 13.14 -1.42
N ARG A 72 6.36 12.92 -2.61
CA ARG A 72 7.11 12.44 -3.78
C ARG A 72 8.17 13.44 -4.23
N GLU A 73 7.84 14.73 -4.29
CA GLU A 73 8.78 15.81 -4.63
C GLU A 73 9.94 15.88 -3.63
N ALA A 74 9.65 15.88 -2.33
CA ALA A 74 10.70 15.92 -1.31
C ALA A 74 11.63 14.69 -1.38
N VAL A 75 11.09 13.50 -1.59
CA VAL A 75 11.89 12.27 -1.72
C VAL A 75 12.69 12.26 -3.04
N ALA A 76 12.09 12.72 -4.13
CA ALA A 76 12.78 12.86 -5.42
C ALA A 76 14.01 13.79 -5.29
N ASP A 77 13.84 14.94 -4.65
CA ASP A 77 14.92 15.89 -4.40
C ASP A 77 16.01 15.31 -3.47
N LEU A 78 15.62 14.66 -2.35
CA LEU A 78 16.54 14.05 -1.40
C LEU A 78 17.39 12.93 -2.01
N LEU A 79 16.79 12.14 -2.89
CA LEU A 79 17.47 11.03 -3.54
C LEU A 79 18.10 11.39 -4.90
N GLY A 80 17.84 12.58 -5.44
CA GLY A 80 18.27 12.98 -6.77
C GLY A 80 17.61 12.12 -7.88
N LEU A 81 16.37 11.68 -7.67
CA LEU A 81 15.61 10.87 -8.61
C LEU A 81 14.60 11.74 -9.38
N PRO A 82 14.24 11.36 -10.62
CA PRO A 82 13.09 11.99 -11.27
C PRO A 82 11.79 11.63 -10.50
N LEU A 83 10.82 12.55 -10.51
CA LEU A 83 9.53 12.35 -9.82
C LEU A 83 8.82 11.05 -10.24
N ALA A 84 8.95 10.66 -11.49
CA ALA A 84 8.40 9.42 -12.04
C ALA A 84 9.01 8.13 -11.42
N ALA A 85 10.19 8.24 -10.82
CA ALA A 85 10.88 7.15 -10.14
C ALA A 85 10.56 7.08 -8.63
N VAL A 86 9.69 7.96 -8.13
CA VAL A 86 9.21 7.94 -6.74
C VAL A 86 7.71 7.67 -6.73
N LEU A 87 7.32 6.58 -6.08
CA LEU A 87 5.92 6.19 -5.94
C LEU A 87 5.53 6.13 -4.46
N SER A 88 4.44 6.79 -4.11
CA SER A 88 3.80 6.67 -2.79
C SER A 88 2.59 5.74 -2.90
N ALA A 89 2.39 4.90 -1.90
CA ALA A 89 1.24 4.03 -1.75
C ALA A 89 0.77 4.03 -0.28
N SER A 90 -0.40 3.50 -0.02
CA SER A 90 -0.94 3.35 1.33
C SER A 90 -1.28 1.89 1.62
N THR A 91 -1.16 1.47 2.89
CA THR A 91 -1.60 0.14 3.33
C THR A 91 -3.12 0.03 3.41
N HIS A 92 -3.81 1.16 3.54
CA HIS A 92 -5.25 1.28 3.69
C HIS A 92 -5.76 0.96 5.11
N THR A 93 -4.95 1.16 6.14
CA THR A 93 -5.47 1.04 7.51
C THR A 93 -6.62 2.02 7.75
N HIS A 94 -7.68 1.54 8.37
CA HIS A 94 -8.81 2.35 8.83
C HIS A 94 -8.61 2.86 10.26
N SER A 95 -7.39 2.79 10.80
CA SER A 95 -7.05 3.24 12.14
C SER A 95 -5.90 4.24 12.16
N GLY A 96 -5.81 5.08 11.12
CA GLY A 96 -4.88 6.18 10.96
C GLY A 96 -5.58 7.52 10.69
N PRO A 97 -4.84 8.64 10.70
CA PRO A 97 -5.38 9.97 10.40
C PRO A 97 -5.73 10.12 8.93
N SER A 98 -6.60 11.07 8.62
CA SER A 98 -6.89 11.39 7.22
C SER A 98 -5.78 12.21 6.57
N CYS A 99 -5.41 11.79 5.35
CA CYS A 99 -4.57 12.53 4.41
C CYS A 99 -5.32 12.81 3.10
N ILE A 100 -6.64 13.02 3.20
CA ILE A 100 -7.55 13.20 2.07
C ILE A 100 -8.11 14.61 2.12
N ALA A 101 -7.90 15.40 1.09
CA ALA A 101 -8.43 16.77 1.01
C ALA A 101 -9.96 16.74 1.01
N GLY A 102 -10.57 17.60 1.84
CA GLY A 102 -12.01 17.72 1.96
C GLY A 102 -12.66 16.68 2.88
N SER A 103 -11.90 15.77 3.46
CA SER A 103 -12.42 14.70 4.33
C SER A 103 -13.01 15.20 5.65
N GLU A 104 -12.76 16.46 6.03
CA GLU A 104 -13.42 17.11 7.15
C GLU A 104 -14.95 17.18 6.98
N ALA A 105 -15.43 17.20 5.74
CA ALA A 105 -16.87 17.18 5.44
C ALA A 105 -17.57 15.87 5.85
N VAL A 106 -16.81 14.78 5.97
CA VAL A 106 -17.29 13.47 6.44
C VAL A 106 -16.79 13.13 7.85
N GLY A 107 -16.26 14.11 8.58
CA GLY A 107 -15.84 13.93 9.98
C GLY A 107 -14.41 13.43 10.16
N TRP A 108 -13.55 13.45 9.12
CA TRP A 108 -12.16 13.05 9.19
C TRP A 108 -11.21 14.23 8.95
N PRO A 109 -11.12 15.21 9.85
CA PRO A 109 -10.20 16.32 9.69
C PRO A 109 -8.75 15.83 9.72
N THR A 110 -7.94 16.36 8.81
CA THR A 110 -6.50 16.12 8.87
C THR A 110 -5.91 16.81 10.10
N PRO A 111 -5.07 16.13 10.90
CA PRO A 111 -4.44 16.77 12.05
C PRO A 111 -3.55 17.95 11.63
N PRO A 112 -3.48 19.04 12.41
CA PRO A 112 -2.56 20.14 12.14
C PRO A 112 -1.11 19.64 11.99
N ARG A 113 -0.38 20.15 11.02
CA ARG A 113 1.04 19.82 10.71
C ARG A 113 1.31 18.36 10.36
N TYR A 114 0.29 17.51 10.24
CA TYR A 114 0.54 16.10 9.93
C TYR A 114 1.19 15.92 8.54
N ARG A 115 0.97 16.83 7.60
CA ARG A 115 1.69 16.84 6.32
C ARG A 115 3.20 16.94 6.52
N ASP A 116 3.66 17.76 7.46
CA ASP A 116 5.10 17.93 7.73
C ASP A 116 5.68 16.65 8.35
N VAL A 117 4.93 15.99 9.25
CA VAL A 117 5.30 14.69 9.81
C VAL A 117 5.44 13.65 8.72
N LEU A 118 4.46 13.59 7.80
CA LEU A 118 4.46 12.63 6.69
C LEU A 118 5.63 12.86 5.73
N VAL A 119 5.87 14.12 5.32
CA VAL A 119 6.99 14.46 4.42
C VAL A 119 8.33 14.12 5.08
N ALA A 120 8.51 14.48 6.35
CA ALA A 120 9.75 14.19 7.08
C ALA A 120 9.97 12.67 7.23
N GLY A 121 8.94 11.91 7.66
CA GLY A 121 9.02 10.46 7.82
C GLY A 121 9.31 9.75 6.51
N CYS A 122 8.63 10.12 5.42
CA CYS A 122 8.89 9.55 4.09
C CYS A 122 10.31 9.85 3.60
N GLY A 123 10.80 11.09 3.81
CA GLY A 123 12.18 11.45 3.50
C GLY A 123 13.19 10.63 4.29
N GLU A 124 12.97 10.47 5.60
CA GLU A 124 13.83 9.66 6.47
C GLU A 124 13.88 8.20 6.04
N ALA A 125 12.71 7.58 5.79
CA ALA A 125 12.63 6.19 5.34
C ALA A 125 13.34 5.99 4.00
N ALA A 126 13.15 6.89 3.04
CA ALA A 126 13.78 6.84 1.72
C ALA A 126 15.31 6.97 1.80
N VAL A 127 15.80 7.94 2.59
CA VAL A 127 17.24 8.13 2.81
C VAL A 127 17.85 6.90 3.48
N ARG A 128 17.21 6.34 4.51
CA ARG A 128 17.65 5.08 5.15
C ARG A 128 17.69 3.91 4.17
N ALA A 129 16.67 3.78 3.31
CA ALA A 129 16.63 2.73 2.30
C ALA A 129 17.84 2.84 1.35
N ARG A 130 18.12 4.04 0.84
CA ARG A 130 19.29 4.27 -0.02
C ARG A 130 20.63 4.07 0.68
N GLN A 131 20.77 4.54 1.92
CA GLN A 131 22.01 4.37 2.69
C GLN A 131 22.34 2.93 3.04
N ARG A 132 21.32 2.07 3.15
CA ARG A 132 21.44 0.64 3.42
C ARG A 132 21.45 -0.21 2.15
N ALA A 133 21.35 0.42 0.98
CA ALA A 133 21.36 -0.31 -0.28
C ALA A 133 22.70 -1.04 -0.47
N ALA A 134 22.63 -2.31 -0.81
CA ALA A 134 23.76 -3.19 -1.07
C ALA A 134 23.54 -3.93 -2.39
N PRO A 135 24.59 -4.49 -3.01
CA PRO A 135 24.44 -5.36 -4.18
C PRO A 135 23.36 -6.41 -3.93
N ALA A 136 22.42 -6.53 -4.85
CA ALA A 136 21.22 -7.34 -4.63
C ALA A 136 20.79 -8.10 -5.87
N CYS A 137 20.21 -9.27 -5.65
CA CYS A 137 19.42 -10.02 -6.62
C CYS A 137 17.96 -10.02 -6.21
N LEU A 138 17.08 -10.08 -7.21
CA LEU A 138 15.64 -10.10 -7.05
C LEU A 138 15.09 -11.47 -7.42
N ALA A 139 14.05 -11.90 -6.70
CA ALA A 139 13.24 -13.03 -7.10
C ALA A 139 11.76 -12.70 -6.95
N TYR A 140 10.91 -13.26 -7.79
CA TYR A 140 9.48 -12.98 -7.82
C TYR A 140 8.67 -14.27 -7.70
N ARG A 141 7.54 -14.17 -7.00
CA ARG A 141 6.55 -15.22 -6.94
C ARG A 141 5.13 -14.64 -7.06
N ARG A 142 4.27 -15.31 -7.83
CA ARG A 142 2.83 -15.10 -7.86
C ARG A 142 2.15 -16.38 -7.40
N ALA A 143 1.31 -16.26 -6.39
CA ALA A 143 0.52 -17.35 -5.84
C ALA A 143 -0.89 -16.84 -5.44
N ASP A 144 -1.77 -17.73 -5.10
CA ASP A 144 -3.02 -17.38 -4.44
C ASP A 144 -2.88 -17.60 -2.93
N LEU A 145 -3.44 -16.70 -2.13
CA LEU A 145 -3.55 -16.92 -0.69
C LEU A 145 -4.40 -18.17 -0.40
N PRO A 146 -4.11 -18.92 0.66
CA PRO A 146 -4.94 -20.02 1.10
C PRO A 146 -6.40 -19.58 1.32
N ASP A 147 -7.34 -20.48 0.99
CA ASP A 147 -8.75 -20.26 1.24
C ASP A 147 -9.04 -19.97 2.72
N GLY A 148 -10.00 -19.09 2.95
CA GLY A 148 -10.47 -18.77 4.31
C GLY A 148 -9.71 -17.65 5.01
N LEU A 149 -8.65 -17.06 4.42
CA LEU A 149 -7.98 -15.87 4.98
C LEU A 149 -8.68 -14.56 4.60
N SER A 150 -9.28 -14.55 3.42
CA SER A 150 -10.02 -13.40 2.92
C SER A 150 -11.32 -13.83 2.23
N VAL A 151 -12.20 -12.88 1.98
CA VAL A 151 -13.47 -13.09 1.30
C VAL A 151 -13.73 -11.96 0.31
N ASN A 152 -14.30 -12.28 -0.86
CA ASN A 152 -14.91 -11.25 -1.68
C ASN A 152 -16.23 -10.85 -1.03
N ARG A 153 -16.35 -9.61 -0.53
CA ARG A 153 -17.53 -9.15 0.23
C ARG A 153 -18.81 -9.07 -0.61
N ARG A 154 -18.68 -9.09 -1.92
CA ARG A 154 -19.82 -9.12 -2.86
C ARG A 154 -20.27 -10.55 -3.19
N GLY A 155 -19.61 -11.57 -2.64
CA GLY A 155 -19.89 -12.97 -2.92
C GLY A 155 -19.52 -13.41 -4.33
N LEU A 156 -18.68 -12.67 -5.03
CA LEU A 156 -18.21 -13.00 -6.37
C LEU A 156 -17.06 -14.01 -6.31
N PRO A 157 -16.94 -14.90 -7.29
CA PRO A 157 -15.74 -15.74 -7.42
C PRO A 157 -14.48 -14.90 -7.56
N TYR A 158 -13.43 -15.28 -6.84
CA TYR A 158 -12.14 -14.60 -6.90
C TYR A 158 -11.00 -15.56 -6.57
N SER A 159 -9.77 -15.21 -7.00
CA SER A 159 -8.54 -15.87 -6.59
C SER A 159 -7.80 -14.93 -5.64
N PRO A 160 -7.64 -15.28 -4.37
CA PRO A 160 -6.98 -14.40 -3.40
C PRO A 160 -5.55 -14.07 -3.85
N TRP A 161 -5.26 -12.77 -4.01
CA TRP A 161 -4.00 -12.32 -4.58
C TRP A 161 -2.85 -12.34 -3.58
N LEU A 162 -1.76 -13.03 -3.94
CA LEU A 162 -0.46 -12.92 -3.32
C LEU A 162 0.60 -12.80 -4.40
N ALA A 163 1.41 -11.75 -4.35
CA ALA A 163 2.65 -11.67 -5.11
C ALA A 163 3.78 -11.19 -4.20
N LEU A 164 5.01 -11.56 -4.46
CA LEU A 164 6.15 -11.12 -3.67
C LEU A 164 7.36 -10.79 -4.54
N LEU A 165 8.16 -9.85 -4.06
CA LEU A 165 9.49 -9.55 -4.56
C LEU A 165 10.48 -9.74 -3.41
N ASP A 166 11.29 -10.79 -3.50
CA ASP A 166 12.33 -11.10 -2.53
C ASP A 166 13.65 -10.42 -2.96
N VAL A 167 14.22 -9.63 -2.07
CA VAL A 167 15.46 -8.87 -2.31
C VAL A 167 16.54 -9.44 -1.42
N ARG A 168 17.58 -10.03 -2.03
CA ARG A 168 18.67 -10.69 -1.32
C ARG A 168 20.01 -10.08 -1.66
N ALA A 169 20.93 -10.10 -0.70
CA ALA A 169 22.29 -9.66 -0.90
C ALA A 169 23.00 -10.53 -1.95
N GLU A 170 23.73 -9.88 -2.87
CA GLU A 170 24.51 -10.53 -3.92
C GLU A 170 25.99 -10.30 -3.67
N GLY A 171 26.77 -11.40 -3.62
CA GLY A 171 28.21 -11.38 -3.46
C GLY A 171 28.69 -11.01 -2.04
N GLY A 172 29.95 -11.30 -1.75
CA GLY A 172 30.59 -10.96 -0.49
C GLY A 172 30.12 -11.75 0.73
N GLU A 173 30.48 -11.22 1.90
CA GLU A 173 30.01 -11.71 3.20
C GLU A 173 28.51 -11.36 3.34
N GLY A 174 27.65 -12.33 3.65
CA GLY A 174 26.19 -12.17 3.68
C GLY A 174 25.47 -12.48 2.36
N SER A 175 26.16 -12.98 1.33
CA SER A 175 25.52 -13.40 0.07
C SER A 175 24.37 -14.38 0.31
N GLY A 176 23.21 -14.09 -0.28
CA GLY A 176 21.98 -14.86 -0.10
C GLY A 176 21.14 -14.48 1.13
N GLU A 177 21.67 -13.65 2.05
CA GLU A 177 20.85 -13.09 3.13
C GLU A 177 19.77 -12.17 2.58
N ARG A 178 18.59 -12.18 3.21
CA ARG A 178 17.51 -11.31 2.79
C ARG A 178 17.76 -9.87 3.27
N ILE A 179 17.77 -8.93 2.32
CA ILE A 179 17.75 -7.49 2.60
C ILE A 179 16.33 -7.09 2.98
N GLY A 180 15.34 -7.61 2.26
CA GLY A 180 13.93 -7.41 2.56
C GLY A 180 12.99 -8.08 1.59
N LEU A 181 11.70 -7.97 1.87
CA LEU A 181 10.61 -8.58 1.12
C LEU A 181 9.50 -7.56 0.89
N LEU A 182 9.07 -7.40 -0.36
CA LEU A 182 7.83 -6.71 -0.70
C LEU A 182 6.73 -7.76 -0.88
N ALA A 183 5.76 -7.81 0.03
CA ALA A 183 4.58 -8.66 -0.07
C ALA A 183 3.39 -7.85 -0.59
N ASN A 184 2.87 -8.23 -1.76
CA ASN A 184 1.73 -7.57 -2.42
C ASN A 184 0.47 -8.41 -2.21
N LEU A 185 -0.42 -7.93 -1.36
CA LEU A 185 -1.64 -8.63 -0.94
C LEU A 185 -2.88 -7.81 -1.29
N ALA A 186 -3.97 -8.51 -1.65
CA ALA A 186 -5.28 -7.90 -1.85
C ALA A 186 -6.22 -8.28 -0.68
N VAL A 187 -5.98 -7.69 0.49
CA VAL A 187 -6.82 -7.87 1.70
C VAL A 187 -6.95 -6.53 2.40
N HIS A 188 -8.19 -6.07 2.63
CA HIS A 188 -8.46 -4.81 3.33
C HIS A 188 -7.92 -4.82 4.77
N PRO A 189 -7.20 -3.80 5.23
CA PRO A 189 -6.81 -3.66 6.64
C PRO A 189 -7.96 -3.08 7.47
N VAL A 190 -8.97 -3.91 7.71
CA VAL A 190 -10.20 -3.60 8.45
C VAL A 190 -10.56 -4.72 9.44
N ALA A 191 -9.56 -5.44 9.95
CA ALA A 191 -9.77 -6.41 11.03
C ALA A 191 -10.25 -5.69 12.31
N LEU A 192 -9.78 -4.46 12.52
CA LEU A 192 -10.28 -3.55 13.54
C LEU A 192 -11.53 -2.82 13.02
N GLY A 193 -12.65 -2.99 13.72
CA GLY A 193 -13.94 -2.39 13.34
C GLY A 193 -14.05 -0.89 13.68
N PRO A 194 -15.21 -0.28 13.37
CA PRO A 194 -15.45 1.15 13.59
C PRO A 194 -15.43 1.56 15.06
N GLN A 195 -15.60 0.64 16.00
CA GLN A 195 -15.57 0.91 17.46
C GLN A 195 -14.14 0.98 18.03
N CYS A 196 -13.13 0.54 17.27
CA CYS A 196 -11.75 0.74 17.65
C CYS A 196 -11.37 2.22 17.56
N LEU A 197 -11.01 2.82 18.70
CA LEU A 197 -10.59 4.22 18.84
C LEU A 197 -9.11 4.31 19.23
N ALA A 198 -8.29 3.42 18.68
CA ALA A 198 -6.83 3.43 18.83
C ALA A 198 -6.17 3.59 17.46
N VAL A 199 -5.07 4.33 17.43
CA VAL A 199 -4.21 4.40 16.24
C VAL A 199 -3.52 3.05 16.07
N SER A 200 -3.56 2.48 14.85
CA SER A 200 -2.98 1.17 14.54
C SER A 200 -2.78 0.97 13.03
N ALA A 201 -1.77 0.20 12.67
CA ALA A 201 -1.59 -0.31 11.32
C ALA A 201 -2.53 -1.49 10.99
N ASP A 202 -3.50 -1.83 11.88
CA ASP A 202 -4.38 -2.99 11.75
C ASP A 202 -3.55 -4.30 11.67
N TRP A 203 -4.02 -5.34 10.97
CA TRP A 203 -3.25 -6.59 10.80
C TRP A 203 -1.90 -6.39 10.07
N VAL A 204 -1.67 -5.27 9.40
CA VAL A 204 -0.44 -5.01 8.62
C VAL A 204 0.79 -4.87 9.52
N GLY A 205 0.66 -4.22 10.69
CA GLY A 205 1.75 -4.08 11.65
C GLY A 205 2.30 -5.43 12.12
N PRO A 206 1.48 -6.26 12.78
CA PRO A 206 1.90 -7.59 13.23
C PRO A 206 2.27 -8.55 12.08
N PHE A 207 1.67 -8.41 10.88
CA PHE A 207 2.06 -9.18 9.70
C PHE A 207 3.52 -8.93 9.30
N ARG A 208 3.93 -7.66 9.20
CA ARG A 208 5.32 -7.30 8.89
C ARG A 208 6.27 -7.84 9.94
N SER A 209 5.93 -7.68 11.22
CA SER A 209 6.73 -8.16 12.34
C SER A 209 6.91 -9.68 12.31
N ALA A 210 5.86 -10.44 11.98
CA ALA A 210 5.91 -11.89 11.85
C ALA A 210 6.79 -12.35 10.68
N LEU A 211 6.72 -11.66 9.53
CA LEU A 211 7.60 -11.94 8.39
C LEU A 211 9.07 -11.67 8.72
N GLU A 212 9.36 -10.53 9.32
CA GLU A 212 10.73 -10.15 9.73
C GLU A 212 11.32 -11.13 10.75
N ALA A 213 10.50 -11.57 11.71
CA ALA A 213 10.92 -12.57 12.69
C ALA A 213 11.19 -13.95 12.08
N SER A 214 10.43 -14.36 11.07
CA SER A 214 10.55 -15.70 10.45
C SER A 214 11.55 -15.75 9.32
N LEU A 215 11.69 -14.69 8.54
CA LEU A 215 12.44 -14.69 7.28
C LEU A 215 13.70 -13.81 7.33
N GLY A 216 13.81 -12.90 8.30
CA GLY A 216 14.81 -11.83 8.32
C GLY A 216 14.57 -10.75 7.27
N GLY A 217 15.39 -9.70 7.32
CA GLY A 217 15.27 -8.53 6.45
C GLY A 217 14.12 -7.61 6.85
N THR A 218 13.80 -6.63 6.02
CA THR A 218 12.68 -5.68 6.23
C THR A 218 11.49 -6.08 5.37
N ALA A 219 10.30 -6.20 5.96
CA ALA A 219 9.07 -6.51 5.23
C ALA A 219 8.29 -5.24 4.88
N VAL A 220 7.82 -5.13 3.64
CA VAL A 220 6.89 -4.10 3.17
C VAL A 220 5.62 -4.77 2.68
N MET A 221 4.46 -4.35 3.16
CA MET A 221 3.16 -4.79 2.64
C MET A 221 2.65 -3.75 1.65
N LEU A 222 2.47 -4.15 0.40
CA LEU A 222 1.90 -3.34 -0.66
C LEU A 222 0.48 -3.80 -0.95
N SER A 223 -0.47 -2.88 -0.85
CA SER A 223 -1.87 -3.17 -1.17
C SER A 223 -2.07 -3.41 -2.66
N GLY A 224 -2.73 -4.51 -3.00
CA GLY A 224 -3.14 -4.85 -4.37
C GLY A 224 -4.58 -4.40 -4.67
N ALA A 225 -5.32 -5.20 -5.46
CA ALA A 225 -6.72 -4.96 -5.80
C ALA A 225 -7.64 -5.44 -4.66
N LEU A 226 -7.68 -4.67 -3.58
CA LEU A 226 -8.38 -5.01 -2.33
C LEU A 226 -9.82 -4.47 -2.24
N GLY A 227 -10.28 -3.66 -3.20
CA GLY A 227 -11.50 -2.86 -3.08
C GLY A 227 -12.76 -3.65 -2.70
N ASP A 228 -12.88 -4.89 -3.10
CA ASP A 228 -13.99 -5.78 -2.73
C ASP A 228 -13.54 -7.02 -1.93
N VAL A 229 -12.31 -7.02 -1.39
CA VAL A 229 -11.74 -8.16 -0.67
C VAL A 229 -11.48 -7.81 0.80
N ASN A 230 -12.24 -8.38 1.69
CA ASN A 230 -12.15 -8.20 3.13
C ASN A 230 -11.42 -9.37 3.82
N PRO A 231 -10.85 -9.13 5.03
CA PRO A 231 -10.48 -10.22 5.93
C PRO A 231 -11.69 -11.12 6.24
N ARG A 232 -11.43 -12.39 6.47
CA ARG A 232 -12.49 -13.40 6.77
C ARG A 232 -13.43 -13.01 7.91
N HIS A 233 -12.94 -12.28 8.91
CA HIS A 233 -13.71 -11.91 10.12
C HIS A 233 -14.75 -10.83 9.84
N VAL A 234 -14.41 -9.87 8.98
CA VAL A 234 -15.25 -8.67 8.73
C VAL A 234 -16.52 -9.00 7.97
N HIS A 235 -16.54 -10.12 7.23
CA HIS A 235 -17.75 -10.53 6.52
C HIS A 235 -18.92 -10.88 7.47
N ARG A 236 -18.65 -11.19 8.75
CA ARG A 236 -19.66 -11.66 9.71
C ARG A 236 -20.13 -10.62 10.71
N GLN A 237 -19.32 -9.61 11.02
CA GLN A 237 -19.68 -8.64 12.07
C GLN A 237 -18.94 -7.31 11.89
N TYR A 238 -19.64 -6.25 11.53
CA TYR A 238 -19.15 -4.87 11.65
C TYR A 238 -19.03 -4.39 13.13
N ASN A 239 -19.07 -5.29 14.10
CA ASN A 239 -19.20 -4.99 15.52
C ASN A 239 -18.08 -5.54 16.39
N LEU A 240 -16.88 -5.77 15.85
CA LEU A 240 -15.74 -6.20 16.67
C LEU A 240 -15.30 -5.04 17.55
N CYS A 241 -15.41 -5.24 18.85
CA CYS A 241 -14.88 -4.32 19.85
C CYS A 241 -13.36 -4.42 19.96
N ALA A 242 -12.71 -3.33 20.32
CA ALA A 242 -11.27 -3.15 20.33
C ALA A 242 -10.45 -4.30 20.95
N ALA A 243 -10.88 -4.89 22.07
CA ALA A 243 -10.12 -5.92 22.76
C ALA A 243 -10.02 -7.25 21.97
N ASP A 244 -11.13 -7.67 21.37
CA ASP A 244 -11.15 -8.92 20.59
C ASP A 244 -10.62 -8.68 19.16
N GLY A 245 -10.78 -7.47 18.64
CA GLY A 245 -10.34 -7.08 17.30
C GLY A 245 -8.82 -7.14 17.13
N PHE A 246 -8.03 -6.76 18.12
CA PHE A 246 -6.57 -6.84 18.06
C PHE A 246 -6.07 -8.30 18.03
N ALA A 247 -6.66 -9.17 18.86
CA ALA A 247 -6.31 -10.58 18.84
C ALA A 247 -6.63 -11.25 17.49
N GLU A 248 -7.77 -10.91 16.88
CA GLU A 248 -8.14 -11.40 15.55
C GLU A 248 -7.24 -10.81 14.44
N ALA A 249 -6.84 -9.54 14.55
CA ALA A 249 -5.89 -8.92 13.64
C ALA A 249 -4.52 -9.60 13.73
N ASP A 250 -4.05 -9.91 14.93
CA ASP A 250 -2.80 -10.63 15.17
C ASP A 250 -2.86 -12.07 14.61
N GLU A 251 -3.96 -12.81 14.84
CA GLU A 251 -4.14 -14.16 14.29
C GLU A 251 -4.12 -14.15 12.76
N LEU A 252 -4.90 -13.26 12.14
CA LEU A 252 -4.91 -13.08 10.69
C LEU A 252 -3.52 -12.73 10.16
N ALA A 253 -2.82 -11.82 10.83
CA ALA A 253 -1.47 -11.39 10.47
C ALA A 253 -0.47 -12.56 10.47
N GLN A 254 -0.52 -13.41 11.50
CA GLN A 254 0.32 -14.60 11.60
C GLN A 254 0.03 -15.60 10.47
N GLU A 255 -1.23 -15.85 10.16
CA GLU A 255 -1.60 -16.77 9.09
C GLU A 255 -1.23 -16.23 7.71
N LEU A 256 -1.44 -14.92 7.45
CA LEU A 256 -1.00 -14.27 6.22
C LEU A 256 0.53 -14.32 6.08
N ALA A 257 1.26 -14.09 7.18
CA ALA A 257 2.72 -14.17 7.18
C ALA A 257 3.22 -15.59 6.89
N GLN A 258 2.57 -16.61 7.45
CA GLN A 258 2.88 -18.02 7.17
C GLN A 258 2.62 -18.36 5.71
N ALA A 259 1.50 -17.90 5.13
CA ALA A 259 1.17 -18.12 3.72
C ALA A 259 2.22 -17.47 2.80
N VAL A 260 2.64 -16.23 3.09
CA VAL A 260 3.71 -15.56 2.33
C VAL A 260 5.04 -16.29 2.49
N ALA A 261 5.40 -16.68 3.71
CA ALA A 261 6.67 -17.36 3.98
C ALA A 261 6.78 -18.71 3.26
N ALA A 262 5.67 -19.43 3.10
CA ALA A 262 5.63 -20.71 2.37
C ALA A 262 5.96 -20.52 0.87
N GLU A 263 5.61 -19.39 0.28
CA GLU A 263 5.83 -19.10 -1.16
C GLU A 263 7.21 -18.52 -1.47
N VAL A 264 7.95 -18.04 -0.47
CA VAL A 264 9.26 -17.40 -0.68
C VAL A 264 10.28 -18.38 -1.27
N GLY A 265 10.24 -19.64 -0.86
CA GLY A 265 11.14 -20.69 -1.38
C GLY A 265 10.90 -21.04 -2.86
N GLU A 266 9.73 -20.71 -3.38
CA GLU A 266 9.30 -20.94 -4.76
C GLU A 266 9.48 -19.69 -5.65
N ALA A 267 10.09 -18.62 -5.12
CA ALA A 267 10.35 -17.41 -5.88
C ALA A 267 11.40 -17.64 -6.96
N GLU A 268 11.09 -17.22 -8.18
CA GLU A 268 11.96 -17.37 -9.34
C GLU A 268 12.92 -16.17 -9.45
N PRO A 269 14.24 -16.41 -9.67
CA PRO A 269 15.19 -15.33 -9.89
C PRO A 269 14.81 -14.46 -11.08
N LEU A 270 15.04 -13.17 -10.94
CA LEU A 270 14.82 -12.19 -12.00
C LEU A 270 16.14 -11.75 -12.61
N ASP A 271 16.15 -11.59 -13.92
CA ASP A 271 17.27 -11.05 -14.68
C ASP A 271 16.77 -9.94 -15.61
N GLY A 272 17.16 -8.71 -15.34
CA GLY A 272 16.70 -7.56 -16.11
C GLY A 272 17.15 -6.23 -15.52
N ALA A 273 16.79 -5.14 -16.19
CA ALA A 273 17.09 -3.79 -15.78
C ALA A 273 15.92 -3.16 -14.99
N LEU A 274 16.26 -2.13 -14.23
CA LEU A 274 15.29 -1.18 -13.69
C LEU A 274 14.94 -0.14 -14.74
N ASP A 275 13.65 0.16 -14.90
CA ASP A 275 13.23 1.21 -15.83
C ASP A 275 11.88 1.81 -15.38
N VAL A 276 11.71 3.11 -15.62
CA VAL A 276 10.42 3.80 -15.53
C VAL A 276 9.79 3.77 -16.91
N LEU A 277 8.85 2.85 -17.12
CA LEU A 277 8.26 2.61 -18.43
C LEU A 277 7.20 3.63 -18.78
N ARG A 278 6.44 4.07 -17.79
CA ARG A 278 5.33 4.99 -17.94
C ARG A 278 5.18 5.86 -16.70
N SER A 279 4.98 7.15 -16.92
CA SER A 279 4.49 8.09 -15.91
C SER A 279 3.66 9.12 -16.65
N GLU A 280 2.35 8.95 -16.64
CA GLU A 280 1.41 9.80 -17.38
C GLU A 280 0.33 10.31 -16.43
N PRO A 281 0.07 11.62 -16.42
CA PRO A 281 -1.07 12.17 -15.73
C PRO A 281 -2.36 11.78 -16.45
N VAL A 282 -3.33 11.34 -15.66
CA VAL A 282 -4.69 11.07 -16.12
C VAL A 282 -5.65 11.96 -15.34
N ASP A 283 -6.48 12.69 -16.06
CA ASP A 283 -7.56 13.47 -15.50
C ASP A 283 -8.84 12.62 -15.52
N ALA A 284 -9.27 12.17 -14.34
CA ALA A 284 -10.53 11.46 -14.18
C ALA A 284 -11.67 12.47 -13.95
N PRO A 285 -12.78 12.43 -14.72
CA PRO A 285 -13.93 13.27 -14.43
C PRO A 285 -14.51 12.92 -13.07
N VAL A 286 -14.89 13.93 -12.30
CA VAL A 286 -15.52 13.75 -11.00
C VAL A 286 -16.99 13.46 -11.21
N GLY A 287 -17.46 12.29 -10.77
CA GLY A 287 -18.87 11.88 -10.82
C GLY A 287 -19.73 12.56 -9.77
N GLN A 288 -21.06 12.41 -9.91
CA GLN A 288 -22.05 12.86 -8.90
C GLN A 288 -22.14 11.83 -7.76
N THR A 289 -21.05 11.65 -7.05
CA THR A 289 -20.91 10.69 -5.93
C THR A 289 -20.71 11.44 -4.62
N LEU A 290 -20.75 10.75 -3.49
CA LEU A 290 -20.47 11.35 -2.18
C LEU A 290 -19.07 11.97 -2.15
N LEU A 291 -18.04 11.22 -2.53
CA LEU A 291 -16.66 11.72 -2.58
C LEU A 291 -16.47 12.77 -3.69
N GLY A 292 -17.14 12.60 -4.84
CA GLY A 292 -17.10 13.57 -5.94
C GLY A 292 -17.61 14.94 -5.51
N SER A 293 -18.65 15.01 -4.64
CA SER A 293 -19.17 16.26 -4.09
C SER A 293 -18.15 16.99 -3.19
N MET A 294 -17.17 16.27 -2.65
CA MET A 294 -16.11 16.82 -1.77
C MET A 294 -14.89 17.29 -2.57
N ALA A 295 -14.74 16.88 -3.81
CA ALA A 295 -13.53 17.16 -4.62
C ALA A 295 -13.32 18.67 -4.89
N GLY A 296 -14.39 19.47 -4.93
CA GLY A 296 -14.33 20.90 -5.22
C GLY A 296 -13.81 21.24 -6.64
N ALA A 297 -13.68 20.23 -7.50
CA ALA A 297 -13.17 20.32 -8.87
C ALA A 297 -13.97 19.42 -9.82
N ALA A 298 -13.98 19.74 -11.11
CA ALA A 298 -14.66 18.94 -12.11
C ALA A 298 -13.85 17.69 -12.55
N THR A 299 -12.54 17.68 -12.26
CA THR A 299 -11.65 16.56 -12.56
C THR A 299 -10.69 16.33 -11.40
N MET A 300 -10.32 15.08 -11.17
CA MET A 300 -9.24 14.67 -10.28
C MET A 300 -8.07 14.15 -11.12
N ARG A 301 -6.86 14.55 -10.75
CA ARG A 301 -5.65 14.15 -11.44
C ARG A 301 -4.89 13.08 -10.67
N ALA A 302 -4.51 12.02 -11.35
CA ALA A 302 -3.60 11.00 -10.87
C ALA A 302 -2.52 10.71 -11.90
N ASP A 303 -1.31 10.42 -11.44
CA ASP A 303 -0.26 9.88 -12.31
C ASP A 303 -0.43 8.35 -12.38
N LEU A 304 -0.51 7.79 -13.57
CA LEU A 304 -0.35 6.35 -13.75
C LEU A 304 1.12 6.05 -13.94
N VAL A 305 1.67 5.25 -13.05
CA VAL A 305 3.10 4.91 -13.03
C VAL A 305 3.26 3.42 -13.28
N GLU A 306 4.16 3.07 -14.18
CA GLU A 306 4.57 1.68 -14.42
C GLU A 306 6.08 1.60 -14.45
N TRP A 307 6.64 0.72 -13.60
CA TRP A 307 8.07 0.41 -13.56
C TRP A 307 8.34 -1.01 -14.05
N SER A 308 9.53 -1.22 -14.59
CA SER A 308 10.13 -2.56 -14.74
C SER A 308 11.14 -2.77 -13.63
N LEU A 309 10.89 -3.76 -12.79
CA LEU A 309 11.79 -4.19 -11.72
C LEU A 309 12.40 -5.53 -12.14
N ALA A 310 13.50 -5.47 -12.90
CA ALA A 310 14.15 -6.66 -13.46
C ALA A 310 13.18 -7.60 -14.21
N GLY A 311 12.22 -7.04 -14.95
CA GLY A 311 11.24 -7.81 -15.73
C GLY A 311 9.86 -7.93 -15.07
N VAL A 312 9.72 -7.69 -13.77
CA VAL A 312 8.41 -7.57 -13.12
C VAL A 312 7.85 -6.16 -13.34
N ARG A 313 6.56 -6.06 -13.64
CA ARG A 313 5.84 -4.78 -13.79
C ARG A 313 5.24 -4.36 -12.47
N LEU A 314 5.71 -3.26 -11.89
CA LEU A 314 4.99 -2.59 -10.81
C LEU A 314 4.07 -1.57 -11.45
N VAL A 315 2.75 -1.77 -11.31
CA VAL A 315 1.71 -0.94 -11.93
C VAL A 315 0.93 -0.22 -10.84
N SER A 316 0.92 1.12 -10.87
CA SER A 316 0.13 1.90 -9.93
C SER A 316 -1.35 1.92 -10.31
N VAL A 317 -2.21 1.91 -9.29
CA VAL A 317 -3.66 2.03 -9.42
C VAL A 317 -4.15 3.05 -8.38
N PRO A 318 -4.70 4.20 -8.81
CA PRO A 318 -4.97 5.32 -7.92
C PRO A 318 -6.30 5.17 -7.15
N GLY A 319 -6.47 4.09 -6.40
CA GLY A 319 -7.67 3.83 -5.61
C GLY A 319 -7.83 2.38 -5.22
N GLU A 320 -9.01 2.06 -4.68
CA GLU A 320 -9.41 0.74 -4.25
C GLU A 320 -9.96 -0.06 -5.43
N ALA A 321 -9.06 -0.63 -6.23
CA ALA A 321 -9.45 -1.47 -7.36
C ALA A 321 -10.16 -2.74 -6.87
N PHE A 322 -11.24 -3.13 -7.54
CA PHE A 322 -11.86 -4.44 -7.34
C PHE A 322 -10.96 -5.56 -7.84
N HIS A 323 -11.10 -6.73 -7.27
CA HIS A 323 -10.32 -7.91 -7.65
C HIS A 323 -10.34 -8.18 -9.16
N ALA A 324 -11.52 -8.09 -9.79
CA ALA A 324 -11.67 -8.29 -11.23
C ALA A 324 -10.86 -7.26 -12.05
N PHE A 325 -10.75 -6.01 -11.59
CA PHE A 325 -9.91 -4.99 -12.21
C PHE A 325 -8.43 -5.38 -12.11
N GLY A 326 -7.98 -5.82 -10.93
CA GLY A 326 -6.60 -6.30 -10.73
C GLY A 326 -6.26 -7.47 -11.65
N LYS A 327 -7.16 -8.41 -11.82
CA LYS A 327 -7.01 -9.55 -12.77
C LYS A 327 -6.93 -9.08 -14.23
N ALA A 328 -7.69 -8.06 -14.60
CA ALA A 328 -7.63 -7.48 -15.94
C ALA A 328 -6.29 -6.78 -16.20
N VAL A 329 -5.75 -6.07 -15.21
CA VAL A 329 -4.40 -5.48 -15.28
C VAL A 329 -3.33 -6.57 -15.44
N GLU A 330 -3.38 -7.64 -14.63
CA GLU A 330 -2.48 -8.79 -14.75
C GLU A 330 -2.55 -9.40 -16.15
N ALA A 331 -3.75 -9.70 -16.65
CA ALA A 331 -3.96 -10.32 -17.97
C ALA A 331 -3.52 -9.41 -19.14
N SER A 332 -3.52 -8.10 -18.97
CA SER A 332 -3.13 -7.14 -20.00
C SER A 332 -1.60 -7.01 -20.14
N ARG A 333 -0.82 -7.62 -19.26
CA ARG A 333 0.65 -7.58 -19.28
C ARG A 333 1.21 -8.93 -19.72
N GLN A 334 2.29 -8.88 -20.52
CA GLN A 334 3.06 -10.06 -20.91
C GLN A 334 4.24 -10.31 -19.96
N ALA A 335 4.11 -9.88 -18.71
CA ALA A 335 5.14 -9.96 -17.69
C ALA A 335 4.48 -10.15 -16.32
N PRO A 336 5.19 -10.69 -15.32
CA PRO A 336 4.75 -10.73 -13.94
C PRO A 336 4.37 -9.33 -13.41
N VAL A 337 3.37 -9.23 -12.54
CA VAL A 337 2.82 -7.96 -12.05
C VAL A 337 2.84 -7.88 -10.53
N LEU A 338 3.30 -6.74 -10.03
CA LEU A 338 3.02 -6.21 -8.69
C LEU A 338 2.01 -5.07 -8.86
N LEU A 339 0.87 -5.15 -8.22
CA LEU A 339 -0.16 -4.13 -8.32
C LEU A 339 -0.06 -3.18 -7.13
N ALA A 340 0.39 -1.95 -7.36
CA ALA A 340 0.41 -0.91 -6.34
C ALA A 340 -0.96 -0.21 -6.31
N GLY A 341 -1.89 -0.75 -5.54
CA GLY A 341 -3.16 -0.10 -5.21
C GLY A 341 -2.95 1.13 -4.33
N LEU A 342 -3.93 2.06 -4.35
CA LEU A 342 -3.87 3.30 -3.54
C LEU A 342 -2.60 4.14 -3.84
N ALA A 343 -2.14 4.10 -5.09
CA ALA A 343 -0.89 4.69 -5.54
C ALA A 343 -1.02 5.40 -6.90
N PRO A 344 -0.45 6.59 -7.08
CA PRO A 344 0.23 7.40 -6.08
C PRO A 344 -0.74 8.15 -5.16
N VAL A 345 -2.04 8.14 -5.49
CA VAL A 345 -3.11 8.84 -4.78
C VAL A 345 -4.31 7.91 -4.57
N TRP A 346 -5.22 8.30 -3.69
CA TRP A 346 -6.48 7.62 -3.47
C TRP A 346 -7.64 8.41 -4.08
N LEU A 347 -8.34 7.80 -5.02
CA LEU A 347 -9.53 8.34 -5.70
C LEU A 347 -10.82 7.57 -5.31
N GLY A 348 -10.83 6.93 -4.13
CA GLY A 348 -11.93 6.06 -3.72
C GLY A 348 -11.92 4.72 -4.43
N TYR A 349 -13.09 4.10 -4.51
CA TYR A 349 -13.24 2.83 -5.21
C TYR A 349 -13.08 2.96 -6.72
N LEU A 350 -12.47 1.94 -7.32
CA LEU A 350 -12.41 1.74 -8.75
C LEU A 350 -13.19 0.46 -9.09
N PRO A 351 -14.55 0.57 -9.11
CA PRO A 351 -15.41 -0.58 -9.34
C PRO A 351 -15.35 -1.02 -10.79
N VAL A 352 -15.65 -2.28 -11.02
CA VAL A 352 -15.92 -2.78 -12.38
C VAL A 352 -17.32 -2.33 -12.84
N PRO A 353 -17.60 -2.28 -14.15
CA PRO A 353 -18.95 -2.06 -14.65
C PRO A 353 -19.95 -2.99 -13.95
N PHE A 354 -21.14 -2.46 -13.60
CA PHE A 354 -22.20 -3.15 -12.85
C PHE A 354 -21.98 -3.29 -11.32
N ALA A 355 -21.00 -2.60 -10.73
CA ALA A 355 -20.97 -2.41 -9.29
C ALA A 355 -21.98 -1.32 -8.92
N GLU A 356 -23.04 -1.67 -8.19
CA GLU A 356 -24.04 -0.74 -7.69
C GLU A 356 -23.95 -0.63 -6.17
N GLY A 357 -24.26 0.54 -5.63
CA GLY A 357 -24.44 0.74 -4.20
C GLY A 357 -23.31 1.53 -3.53
N TYR A 358 -22.82 1.03 -2.36
CA TYR A 358 -21.89 1.76 -1.50
C TYR A 358 -20.59 2.16 -2.21
N GLU A 359 -19.97 1.23 -2.92
CA GLU A 359 -18.68 1.45 -3.59
C GLU A 359 -18.78 2.52 -4.69
N GLU A 360 -19.89 2.56 -5.42
CA GLU A 360 -20.14 3.59 -6.43
C GLU A 360 -20.27 4.97 -5.76
N SER A 361 -20.98 5.07 -4.64
CA SER A 361 -21.12 6.31 -3.89
C SER A 361 -19.82 6.84 -3.30
N MET A 362 -18.86 5.93 -3.02
CA MET A 362 -17.54 6.20 -2.46
C MET A 362 -16.43 6.26 -3.53
N SER A 363 -16.78 6.51 -4.78
CA SER A 363 -15.86 6.79 -5.88
C SER A 363 -15.83 8.28 -6.19
N TYR A 364 -14.68 8.80 -6.63
CA TYR A 364 -14.61 10.17 -7.18
C TYR A 364 -15.08 10.25 -8.63
N GLY A 365 -14.99 9.17 -9.39
CA GLY A 365 -15.30 9.12 -10.81
C GLY A 365 -16.43 8.16 -11.18
N GLU A 366 -16.83 8.22 -12.44
CA GLU A 366 -17.68 7.20 -13.04
C GLU A 366 -16.93 5.86 -13.10
N PRO A 367 -17.65 4.72 -13.03
CA PRO A 367 -17.02 3.42 -13.23
C PRO A 367 -16.23 3.39 -14.54
N PHE A 368 -15.00 2.91 -14.50
CA PHE A 368 -14.23 2.72 -15.71
C PHE A 368 -14.89 1.62 -16.57
N VAL A 369 -15.30 1.98 -17.79
CA VAL A 369 -15.92 1.10 -18.77
C VAL A 369 -14.85 0.35 -19.55
#